data_3a9454226c06f18584042aff2fbfa64b
#
_entry.id   3a9454226c06f18584042aff2fbfa64b
#
_cell.length_a   1.000
_cell.length_b   1.000
_cell.length_c   1.000
_cell.angle_alpha   90.00
_cell.angle_beta   90.00
_cell.angle_gamma   90.00
#
_symmetry.space_group_name_H-M   'P 1'
#
loop_
_entity.id
_entity.type
_entity.pdbx_description
1 polymer ?
#
loop_
_entity_poly.entity_id
_entity_poly.type
_entity_poly.pdbx_seq_one_letter_code
_entity_poly.pdbx_strand_id
1 'polypeptide(L)'
;MNYAHLTREQRYQIHALRRQSLSCARIGAEVGCHASTVSRELKRNVSKRGYRPAAAHNKARSRQTLRRNARAFSAAQWAHVTHYLRLRLSPQQVAGRLKAEGALNISHEAIYRFVYRDKAHGGDLVGHLRCQKTPRKRYASGQQRRGKLCDRVCIEQRDPIVEQRSRIGDGEGDTVIGKGHRGALVTLVERKSRYTLAMQVNSKHSDGVTQAILEMLRPHKDQCLTLTFDNGKEFAEHVFIARALQAKVYFAHPYHSWERGLNENTNGLLRQYFPKCTNLLNVPTLKIQVQHLLFGESVACKRPTPTSHLRNEP
;
A
#
# COMPACT_ATOMS: atom_id res chain seq x y z
N MET A 1 3.49 32.53 11.92
CA MET A 1 2.29 33.24 11.41
C MET A 1 1.69 32.46 10.27
N ASN A 2 0.46 31.93 10.44
CA ASN A 2 -0.24 31.27 9.35
C ASN A 2 -0.72 32.30 8.33
N TYR A 3 -0.18 32.22 7.12
CA TYR A 3 -0.58 33.10 6.02
C TYR A 3 -1.94 32.68 5.47
N ALA A 4 -2.97 33.49 5.73
CA ALA A 4 -4.32 33.28 5.18
C ALA A 4 -4.51 34.14 3.91
N HIS A 5 -5.04 33.53 2.86
CA HIS A 5 -5.43 34.24 1.65
C HIS A 5 -6.73 34.99 1.85
N LEU A 6 -6.86 36.20 1.28
CA LEU A 6 -8.12 36.91 1.28
C LEU A 6 -9.25 36.08 0.65
N THR A 7 -10.40 36.06 1.32
CA THR A 7 -11.61 35.40 0.81
C THR A 7 -12.26 36.22 -0.30
N ARG A 8 -13.29 35.68 -0.94
CA ARG A 8 -14.09 36.41 -1.93
C ARG A 8 -14.82 37.57 -1.27
N GLU A 9 -15.41 37.32 -0.12
CA GLU A 9 -16.17 38.29 0.69
C GLU A 9 -15.28 39.44 1.12
N GLN A 10 -14.08 39.17 1.64
CA GLN A 10 -13.13 40.22 2.03
C GLN A 10 -12.76 41.12 0.84
N ARG A 11 -12.66 40.59 -0.38
CA ARG A 11 -12.43 41.40 -1.57
C ARG A 11 -13.58 42.34 -1.92
N TYR A 12 -14.82 41.91 -1.69
CA TYR A 12 -15.96 42.77 -1.86
C TYR A 12 -15.99 43.86 -0.79
N GLN A 13 -15.67 43.54 0.46
CA GLN A 13 -15.55 44.52 1.55
C GLN A 13 -14.45 45.57 1.24
N ILE A 14 -13.27 45.13 0.82
CA ILE A 14 -12.19 46.03 0.39
C ILE A 14 -12.66 46.96 -0.72
N HIS A 15 -13.41 46.49 -1.68
CA HIS A 15 -13.94 47.31 -2.76
C HIS A 15 -14.95 48.36 -2.25
N ALA A 16 -15.91 47.96 -1.41
CA ALA A 16 -16.91 48.86 -0.84
C ALA A 16 -16.27 49.97 0.01
N LEU A 17 -15.35 49.59 0.91
CA LEU A 17 -14.65 50.53 1.78
C LEU A 17 -13.69 51.45 0.98
N ARG A 18 -13.09 50.97 -0.08
CA ARG A 18 -12.26 51.79 -0.97
C ARG A 18 -13.06 52.84 -1.72
N ARG A 19 -14.32 52.53 -2.11
CA ARG A 19 -15.23 53.56 -2.72
C ARG A 19 -15.59 54.68 -1.76
N GLN A 20 -15.53 54.45 -0.44
CA GLN A 20 -15.69 55.44 0.59
C GLN A 20 -14.42 56.23 0.89
N SER A 21 -13.39 56.07 0.02
CA SER A 21 -12.10 56.76 0.14
C SER A 21 -11.29 56.47 1.41
N LEU A 22 -11.58 55.33 2.07
CA LEU A 22 -10.87 54.92 3.29
C LEU A 22 -9.41 54.52 2.96
N SER A 23 -8.52 54.81 3.91
CA SER A 23 -7.11 54.42 3.82
C SER A 23 -6.92 52.90 3.92
N CYS A 24 -5.83 52.36 3.34
CA CYS A 24 -5.53 50.92 3.45
C CYS A 24 -5.38 50.43 4.90
N ALA A 25 -4.98 51.31 5.82
CA ALA A 25 -4.92 51.00 7.26
C ALA A 25 -6.30 50.78 7.87
N ARG A 26 -7.24 51.67 7.62
CA ARG A 26 -8.64 51.53 8.07
C ARG A 26 -9.31 50.35 7.43
N ILE A 27 -9.16 50.15 6.11
CA ILE A 27 -9.72 49.01 5.41
C ILE A 27 -9.15 47.69 6.00
N GLY A 28 -7.86 47.68 6.32
CA GLY A 28 -7.21 46.50 6.93
C GLY A 28 -7.80 46.16 8.29
N ALA A 29 -8.04 47.15 9.13
CA ALA A 29 -8.66 46.97 10.43
C ALA A 29 -10.11 46.42 10.33
N GLU A 30 -10.93 46.96 9.43
CA GLU A 30 -12.31 46.51 9.19
C GLU A 30 -12.39 45.05 8.60
N VAL A 31 -11.48 44.71 7.71
CA VAL A 31 -11.46 43.39 7.02
C VAL A 31 -10.70 42.31 7.81
N GLY A 32 -10.06 42.72 8.93
CA GLY A 32 -9.28 41.81 9.77
C GLY A 32 -7.97 41.36 9.12
N CYS A 33 -7.28 42.27 8.40
CA CYS A 33 -6.00 41.97 7.77
C CYS A 33 -5.05 43.18 7.84
N HIS A 34 -3.72 42.90 7.66
CA HIS A 34 -2.75 43.97 7.72
C HIS A 34 -2.88 44.95 6.52
N ALA A 35 -2.65 46.22 6.73
CA ALA A 35 -2.72 47.28 5.71
C ALA A 35 -1.93 46.96 4.45
N SER A 36 -0.73 46.35 4.58
CA SER A 36 0.09 45.91 3.46
C SER A 36 -0.57 44.81 2.60
N THR A 37 -1.45 44.00 3.20
CA THR A 37 -2.23 42.97 2.46
C THR A 37 -3.25 43.63 1.56
N VAL A 38 -3.96 44.66 2.06
CA VAL A 38 -4.89 45.46 1.26
C VAL A 38 -4.18 46.21 0.13
N SER A 39 -3.07 46.88 0.42
CA SER A 39 -2.28 47.57 -0.58
C SER A 39 -1.79 46.64 -1.68
N ARG A 40 -1.22 45.48 -1.31
CA ARG A 40 -0.77 44.46 -2.28
C ARG A 40 -1.94 43.88 -3.11
N GLU A 41 -3.09 43.65 -2.48
CA GLU A 41 -4.29 43.14 -3.17
C GLU A 41 -4.76 44.15 -4.24
N LEU A 42 -4.91 45.42 -3.87
CA LEU A 42 -5.32 46.47 -4.78
C LEU A 42 -4.31 46.66 -5.92
N LYS A 43 -3.00 46.68 -5.62
CA LYS A 43 -1.92 46.85 -6.64
C LYS A 43 -1.85 45.67 -7.61
N ARG A 44 -1.95 44.42 -7.09
CA ARG A 44 -1.78 43.22 -7.92
C ARG A 44 -3.01 42.85 -8.78
N ASN A 45 -4.19 43.26 -8.38
CA ASN A 45 -5.42 42.78 -8.98
C ASN A 45 -6.23 43.87 -9.69
N VAL A 46 -5.67 45.09 -9.76
CA VAL A 46 -6.24 46.18 -10.57
C VAL A 46 -6.31 45.78 -12.05
N SER A 47 -7.31 46.25 -12.75
CA SER A 47 -7.46 46.16 -14.19
C SER A 47 -7.49 47.54 -14.84
N LYS A 48 -7.43 47.62 -16.18
CA LYS A 48 -7.61 48.88 -16.90
C LYS A 48 -8.90 49.63 -16.52
N ARG A 49 -9.91 48.92 -16.02
CA ARG A 49 -11.19 49.47 -15.59
C ARG A 49 -11.30 49.62 -14.05
N GLY A 50 -10.18 49.66 -13.33
CA GLY A 50 -10.10 49.72 -11.89
C GLY A 50 -10.13 48.38 -11.18
N TYR A 51 -10.22 48.38 -9.85
CA TYR A 51 -10.28 47.19 -9.03
C TYR A 51 -11.70 46.63 -9.01
N ARG A 52 -11.86 45.37 -9.44
CA ARG A 52 -13.14 44.60 -9.45
C ARG A 52 -12.98 43.33 -8.61
N PRO A 53 -13.79 43.13 -7.52
CA PRO A 53 -13.59 42.01 -6.59
C PRO A 53 -13.65 40.65 -7.23
N ALA A 54 -14.62 40.40 -8.13
CA ALA A 54 -14.76 39.14 -8.82
C ALA A 54 -13.55 38.81 -9.71
N ALA A 55 -13.09 39.80 -10.50
CA ALA A 55 -11.91 39.65 -11.34
C ALA A 55 -10.63 39.45 -10.50
N ALA A 56 -10.51 40.17 -9.38
CA ALA A 56 -9.40 40.04 -8.44
C ALA A 56 -9.35 38.63 -7.82
N HIS A 57 -10.50 38.08 -7.44
CA HIS A 57 -10.59 36.71 -6.94
C HIS A 57 -10.16 35.68 -7.98
N ASN A 58 -10.67 35.79 -9.22
CA ASN A 58 -10.30 34.88 -10.30
C ASN A 58 -8.80 34.96 -10.64
N LYS A 59 -8.22 36.18 -10.71
CA LYS A 59 -6.78 36.38 -10.90
C LYS A 59 -5.95 35.75 -9.78
N ALA A 60 -6.39 35.88 -8.52
CA ALA A 60 -5.70 35.28 -7.38
C ALA A 60 -5.77 33.76 -7.43
N ARG A 61 -6.92 33.18 -7.77
CA ARG A 61 -7.12 31.75 -7.92
C ARG A 61 -6.31 31.16 -9.06
N SER A 62 -6.28 31.81 -10.23
CA SER A 62 -5.44 31.39 -11.36
C SER A 62 -3.95 31.37 -11.00
N ARG A 63 -3.43 32.39 -10.28
CA ARG A 63 -2.06 32.38 -9.80
C ARG A 63 -1.76 31.25 -8.80
N GLN A 64 -2.71 30.90 -7.93
CA GLN A 64 -2.55 29.75 -7.05
C GLN A 64 -2.46 28.44 -7.83
N THR A 65 -3.29 28.28 -8.86
CA THR A 65 -3.28 27.12 -9.75
C THR A 65 -1.97 27.01 -10.51
N LEU A 66 -1.48 28.12 -11.09
CA LEU A 66 -0.18 28.17 -11.78
C LEU A 66 1.01 27.82 -10.85
N ARG A 67 1.00 28.31 -9.59
CA ARG A 67 2.03 27.94 -8.60
C ARG A 67 2.01 26.46 -8.24
N ARG A 68 0.84 25.84 -8.15
CA ARG A 68 0.68 24.39 -7.90
C ARG A 68 1.21 23.57 -9.08
N ASN A 69 1.11 24.08 -10.30
CA ASN A 69 1.59 23.43 -11.53
C ASN A 69 3.08 23.66 -11.81
N ALA A 70 3.76 24.52 -11.02
CA ALA A 70 5.18 24.87 -11.22
C ALA A 70 6.17 23.72 -10.96
N ARG A 71 5.73 22.56 -10.49
CA ARG A 71 6.50 21.31 -10.45
C ARG A 71 6.05 20.39 -11.58
N ALA A 72 6.22 20.83 -12.82
CA ALA A 72 6.07 19.96 -13.97
C ALA A 72 7.32 19.06 -14.06
N PHE A 73 7.12 17.75 -13.97
CA PHE A 73 8.19 16.78 -14.19
C PHE A 73 8.43 16.62 -15.68
N SER A 74 9.71 16.51 -16.09
CA SER A 74 10.10 16.31 -17.48
C SER A 74 9.68 14.93 -18.01
N ALA A 75 9.66 14.77 -19.34
CA ALA A 75 9.38 13.48 -19.97
C ALA A 75 10.37 12.39 -19.53
N ALA A 76 11.64 12.71 -19.36
CA ALA A 76 12.66 11.79 -18.87
C ALA A 76 12.38 11.33 -17.42
N GLN A 77 11.93 12.25 -16.55
CA GLN A 77 11.55 11.90 -15.17
C GLN A 77 10.32 11.01 -15.13
N TRP A 78 9.34 11.24 -15.99
CA TRP A 78 8.19 10.33 -16.11
C TRP A 78 8.57 8.98 -16.73
N ALA A 79 9.54 8.91 -17.61
CA ALA A 79 10.08 7.64 -18.12
C ALA A 79 10.67 6.79 -16.99
N HIS A 80 11.43 7.37 -16.05
CA HIS A 80 11.91 6.67 -14.85
C HIS A 80 10.76 6.15 -14.00
N VAL A 81 9.74 6.97 -13.74
CA VAL A 81 8.54 6.55 -13.00
C VAL A 81 7.85 5.38 -13.70
N THR A 82 7.67 5.47 -15.03
CA THR A 82 7.04 4.43 -15.84
C THR A 82 7.83 3.12 -15.82
N HIS A 83 9.15 3.20 -15.90
CA HIS A 83 10.02 2.03 -15.79
C HIS A 83 9.76 1.25 -14.50
N TYR A 84 9.78 1.92 -13.34
CA TYR A 84 9.54 1.25 -12.05
C TYR A 84 8.08 0.79 -11.88
N LEU A 85 7.09 1.49 -12.43
CA LEU A 85 5.71 1.02 -12.43
C LEU A 85 5.57 -0.29 -13.24
N ARG A 86 6.24 -0.39 -14.40
CA ARG A 86 6.25 -1.62 -15.22
C ARG A 86 6.95 -2.78 -14.54
N LEU A 87 7.93 -2.52 -13.66
CA LEU A 87 8.49 -3.49 -12.73
C LEU A 87 7.54 -3.84 -11.56
N ARG A 88 6.29 -3.37 -11.61
CA ARG A 88 5.23 -3.64 -10.65
C ARG A 88 5.49 -3.09 -9.23
N LEU A 89 6.33 -2.06 -9.10
CA LEU A 89 6.46 -1.33 -7.85
C LEU A 89 5.20 -0.47 -7.61
N SER A 90 4.77 -0.38 -6.35
CA SER A 90 3.68 0.54 -6.00
C SER A 90 4.14 2.00 -6.13
N PRO A 91 3.23 2.97 -6.35
CA PRO A 91 3.60 4.39 -6.39
C PRO A 91 4.39 4.89 -5.18
N GLN A 92 4.13 4.34 -3.98
CA GLN A 92 4.91 4.64 -2.78
C GLN A 92 6.35 4.10 -2.89
N GLN A 93 6.52 2.87 -3.37
CA GLN A 93 7.83 2.27 -3.57
C GLN A 93 8.62 3.00 -4.67
N VAL A 94 7.96 3.37 -5.78
CA VAL A 94 8.59 4.18 -6.84
C VAL A 94 9.07 5.52 -6.29
N ALA A 95 8.24 6.23 -5.52
CA ALA A 95 8.61 7.50 -4.91
C ALA A 95 9.78 7.35 -3.94
N GLY A 96 9.74 6.31 -3.08
CA GLY A 96 10.81 6.00 -2.13
C GLY A 96 12.12 5.63 -2.82
N ARG A 97 12.07 4.81 -3.87
CA ARG A 97 13.22 4.37 -4.64
C ARG A 97 13.92 5.54 -5.35
N LEU A 98 13.15 6.32 -6.10
CA LEU A 98 13.68 7.49 -6.82
C LEU A 98 14.27 8.54 -5.88
N LYS A 99 13.69 8.71 -4.68
CA LYS A 99 14.26 9.56 -3.64
C LYS A 99 15.57 9.01 -3.08
N ALA A 100 15.64 7.71 -2.80
CA ALA A 100 16.84 7.06 -2.27
C ALA A 100 18.02 7.07 -3.26
N GLU A 101 17.73 6.96 -4.55
CA GLU A 101 18.71 7.08 -5.63
C GLU A 101 19.13 8.52 -5.92
N GLY A 102 18.51 9.51 -5.28
CA GLY A 102 18.75 10.93 -5.58
C GLY A 102 18.26 11.39 -6.96
N ALA A 103 17.58 10.50 -7.69
CA ALA A 103 17.17 10.74 -9.07
C ALA A 103 15.97 11.69 -9.18
N LEU A 104 14.99 11.56 -8.28
CA LEU A 104 13.76 12.36 -8.33
C LEU A 104 13.06 12.41 -6.98
N ASN A 105 12.64 13.60 -6.57
CA ASN A 105 11.76 13.77 -5.41
C ASN A 105 10.32 14.00 -5.88
N ILE A 106 9.55 12.92 -5.97
CA ILE A 106 8.14 12.91 -6.42
C ILE A 106 7.24 12.29 -5.35
N SER A 107 6.03 12.82 -5.17
CA SER A 107 5.06 12.21 -4.27
C SER A 107 4.30 11.06 -4.94
N HIS A 108 3.92 10.05 -4.17
CA HIS A 108 3.10 8.94 -4.68
C HIS A 108 1.75 9.41 -5.24
N GLU A 109 1.17 10.50 -4.70
CA GLU A 109 -0.05 11.09 -5.26
C GLU A 109 0.16 11.65 -6.68
N ALA A 110 1.33 12.27 -6.94
CA ALA A 110 1.64 12.76 -8.29
C ALA A 110 1.73 11.59 -9.28
N ILE A 111 2.31 10.46 -8.84
CA ILE A 111 2.38 9.23 -9.63
C ILE A 111 0.99 8.67 -9.88
N TYR A 112 0.10 8.59 -8.86
CA TYR A 112 -1.28 8.17 -9.07
C TYR A 112 -2.02 9.05 -10.07
N ARG A 113 -1.89 10.38 -9.96
CA ARG A 113 -2.51 11.32 -10.93
C ARG A 113 -1.99 11.12 -12.35
N PHE A 114 -0.70 10.84 -12.50
CA PHE A 114 -0.10 10.52 -13.80
C PHE A 114 -0.70 9.24 -14.38
N VAL A 115 -0.76 8.16 -13.61
CA VAL A 115 -1.33 6.88 -14.04
C VAL A 115 -2.81 6.99 -14.39
N TYR A 116 -3.61 7.73 -13.61
CA TYR A 116 -5.03 7.93 -13.93
C TYR A 116 -5.25 8.84 -15.14
N ARG A 117 -4.34 9.79 -15.39
CA ARG A 117 -4.36 10.58 -16.61
C ARG A 117 -4.02 9.72 -17.82
N ASP A 118 -3.00 8.88 -17.72
CA ASP A 118 -2.63 7.91 -18.75
C ASP A 118 -3.82 7.01 -19.10
N LYS A 119 -4.51 6.46 -18.11
CA LYS A 119 -5.74 5.68 -18.30
C LYS A 119 -6.81 6.46 -19.06
N ALA A 120 -7.03 7.73 -18.73
CA ALA A 120 -8.03 8.57 -19.39
C ALA A 120 -7.72 8.81 -20.88
N HIS A 121 -6.45 8.66 -21.29
CA HIS A 121 -5.99 8.75 -22.68
C HIS A 121 -5.77 7.37 -23.33
N GLY A 122 -6.26 6.28 -22.71
CA GLY A 122 -6.15 4.93 -23.27
C GLY A 122 -4.84 4.20 -22.95
N GLY A 123 -4.00 4.74 -22.05
CA GLY A 123 -2.75 4.11 -21.66
C GLY A 123 -2.93 2.89 -20.74
N ASP A 124 -1.86 2.10 -20.59
CA ASP A 124 -1.84 0.80 -19.91
C ASP A 124 -1.34 0.84 -18.46
N LEU A 125 -0.81 1.98 -17.99
CA LEU A 125 -0.11 2.07 -16.69
C LEU A 125 -0.98 1.68 -15.49
N VAL A 126 -2.30 1.85 -15.59
CA VAL A 126 -3.22 1.42 -14.52
C VAL A 126 -3.16 -0.10 -14.29
N GLY A 127 -2.86 -0.88 -15.34
CA GLY A 127 -2.70 -2.33 -15.29
C GLY A 127 -1.51 -2.78 -14.42
N HIS A 128 -0.54 -1.91 -14.22
CA HIS A 128 0.64 -2.16 -13.41
C HIS A 128 0.46 -1.79 -11.92
N LEU A 129 -0.66 -1.14 -11.56
CA LEU A 129 -0.96 -0.86 -10.15
C LEU A 129 -1.38 -2.13 -9.41
N ARG A 130 -0.90 -2.27 -8.17
CA ARG A 130 -1.16 -3.46 -7.32
C ARG A 130 -2.63 -3.65 -6.97
N CYS A 131 -3.39 -2.59 -6.79
CA CYS A 131 -4.78 -2.63 -6.35
C CYS A 131 -5.70 -2.09 -7.45
N GLN A 132 -6.18 -2.97 -8.31
CA GLN A 132 -7.27 -2.70 -9.24
C GLN A 132 -8.60 -3.12 -8.59
N LYS A 133 -9.03 -2.39 -7.55
CA LYS A 133 -10.29 -2.73 -6.86
C LYS A 133 -11.49 -2.37 -7.74
N THR A 134 -12.11 -3.37 -8.35
CA THR A 134 -13.51 -3.26 -8.74
C THR A 134 -14.40 -3.36 -7.50
N PRO A 135 -15.37 -2.45 -7.31
CA PRO A 135 -16.33 -2.55 -6.22
C PRO A 135 -17.06 -3.89 -6.30
N ARG A 136 -16.97 -4.72 -5.25
CA ARG A 136 -17.73 -5.96 -5.16
C ARG A 136 -18.98 -5.73 -4.35
N LYS A 137 -20.13 -6.14 -4.86
CA LYS A 137 -21.36 -6.29 -4.07
C LYS A 137 -21.06 -7.32 -2.97
N ARG A 138 -21.22 -6.91 -1.71
CA ARG A 138 -21.16 -7.84 -0.56
C ARG A 138 -22.44 -8.66 -0.59
N TYR A 139 -22.32 -9.93 -0.94
CA TYR A 139 -23.37 -10.89 -0.69
C TYR A 139 -23.22 -11.35 0.77
N ALA A 140 -24.21 -11.06 1.58
CA ALA A 140 -24.37 -11.70 2.89
C ALA A 140 -24.69 -13.18 2.62
N SER A 141 -23.71 -14.06 2.73
CA SER A 141 -23.95 -15.49 2.63
C SER A 141 -24.28 -16.03 4.01
N GLY A 142 -25.46 -16.64 4.10
CA GLY A 142 -25.94 -17.28 5.29
C GLY A 142 -25.15 -18.53 5.70
N GLN A 143 -25.40 -18.92 6.92
CA GLN A 143 -25.11 -20.17 7.61
C GLN A 143 -23.77 -20.88 7.42
N GLN A 144 -23.05 -20.90 8.53
CA GLN A 144 -21.83 -21.70 8.70
C GLN A 144 -22.11 -23.19 8.64
N ARG A 145 -21.77 -23.86 7.53
CA ARG A 145 -21.61 -25.30 7.43
C ARG A 145 -20.15 -25.76 7.63
N ARG A 146 -19.33 -25.00 8.38
CA ARG A 146 -17.94 -25.36 8.63
C ARG A 146 -17.88 -26.18 9.93
N GLY A 147 -17.42 -27.43 9.86
CA GLY A 147 -17.13 -28.24 11.06
C GLY A 147 -16.13 -27.53 11.94
N LYS A 148 -16.24 -27.67 13.25
CA LYS A 148 -15.30 -27.12 14.23
C LYS A 148 -13.99 -27.91 14.18
N LEU A 149 -12.85 -27.21 14.22
CA LEU A 149 -11.55 -27.81 14.51
C LEU A 149 -11.52 -28.21 16.00
N CYS A 150 -11.07 -29.43 16.28
CA CYS A 150 -10.87 -29.89 17.66
C CYS A 150 -9.61 -29.25 18.24
N ASP A 151 -9.54 -29.12 19.56
CA ASP A 151 -8.36 -28.72 20.34
C ASP A 151 -7.67 -27.43 19.91
N ARG A 152 -8.43 -26.52 19.29
CA ARG A 152 -7.90 -25.23 18.86
C ARG A 152 -7.70 -24.27 20.05
N VAL A 153 -6.56 -23.60 20.10
CA VAL A 153 -6.29 -22.52 21.04
C VAL A 153 -6.71 -21.18 20.39
N CYS A 154 -7.59 -20.44 21.07
CA CYS A 154 -8.05 -19.14 20.56
C CYS A 154 -6.92 -18.10 20.61
N ILE A 155 -6.94 -17.14 19.66
CA ILE A 155 -5.99 -16.02 19.60
C ILE A 155 -5.96 -15.19 20.89
N GLU A 156 -7.04 -15.15 21.67
CA GLU A 156 -7.12 -14.46 22.96
C GLU A 156 -6.11 -14.99 23.98
N GLN A 157 -5.73 -16.27 23.88
CA GLN A 157 -4.73 -16.90 24.74
C GLN A 157 -3.29 -16.67 24.26
N ARG A 158 -3.12 -15.92 23.18
CA ARG A 158 -1.82 -15.58 22.62
C ARG A 158 -1.14 -14.51 23.45
N ASP A 159 0.15 -14.71 23.74
CA ASP A 159 0.96 -13.75 24.48
C ASP A 159 0.90 -12.36 23.83
N PRO A 160 0.61 -11.30 24.60
CA PRO A 160 0.54 -9.92 24.09
C PRO A 160 1.82 -9.44 23.37
N ILE A 161 2.98 -10.01 23.67
CA ILE A 161 4.24 -9.68 22.98
C ILE A 161 4.16 -9.92 21.45
N VAL A 162 3.34 -10.89 21.04
CA VAL A 162 3.13 -11.20 19.61
C VAL A 162 2.48 -10.03 18.88
N GLU A 163 1.57 -9.29 19.54
CA GLU A 163 0.95 -8.10 18.98
C GLU A 163 1.92 -6.94 18.82
N GLN A 164 2.89 -6.82 19.69
CA GLN A 164 3.91 -5.77 19.64
C GLN A 164 4.87 -5.93 18.45
N ARG A 165 4.94 -7.14 17.84
CA ARG A 165 5.88 -7.46 16.74
C ARG A 165 7.33 -7.11 17.09
N SER A 166 7.69 -7.26 18.34
CA SER A 166 9.00 -6.84 18.88
C SER A 166 10.08 -7.91 18.69
N ARG A 167 9.69 -9.18 18.59
CA ARG A 167 10.61 -10.33 18.42
C ARG A 167 10.44 -11.03 17.07
N ILE A 168 11.41 -11.82 16.66
CA ILE A 168 11.36 -12.74 15.51
C ILE A 168 10.78 -14.08 15.98
N GLY A 169 10.03 -14.76 15.09
CA GLY A 169 9.54 -16.12 15.32
C GLY A 169 8.02 -16.22 15.47
N ASP A 170 7.30 -15.11 15.36
CA ASP A 170 5.84 -15.10 15.39
C ASP A 170 5.28 -15.03 13.96
N GLY A 171 4.66 -16.12 13.49
CA GLY A 171 4.18 -16.28 12.12
C GLY A 171 2.66 -16.20 11.97
N GLU A 172 2.21 -15.77 10.79
CA GLU A 172 0.83 -15.89 10.31
C GLU A 172 0.80 -16.83 9.09
N GLY A 173 -0.14 -17.78 9.09
CA GLY A 173 -0.29 -18.72 7.96
C GLY A 173 -1.66 -18.64 7.31
N ASP A 174 -1.70 -18.87 5.97
CA ASP A 174 -2.93 -18.88 5.18
C ASP A 174 -2.75 -19.69 3.89
N THR A 175 -3.83 -19.88 3.13
CA THR A 175 -3.80 -20.53 1.83
C THR A 175 -4.38 -19.64 0.74
N VAL A 176 -3.70 -19.56 -0.38
CA VAL A 176 -4.16 -18.84 -1.59
C VAL A 176 -4.60 -19.86 -2.63
N ILE A 177 -5.92 -19.98 -2.85
CA ILE A 177 -6.53 -21.03 -3.69
C ILE A 177 -6.46 -20.64 -5.16
N GLY A 178 -6.11 -21.59 -6.05
CA GLY A 178 -6.11 -21.46 -7.51
C GLY A 178 -7.49 -21.47 -8.15
N LYS A 179 -7.53 -21.31 -9.48
CA LYS A 179 -8.77 -21.38 -10.29
C LYS A 179 -9.44 -22.74 -10.13
N GLY A 180 -10.74 -22.74 -9.86
CA GLY A 180 -11.53 -23.98 -9.73
C GLY A 180 -11.06 -24.91 -8.61
N HIS A 181 -10.45 -24.33 -7.55
CA HIS A 181 -9.85 -25.07 -6.44
C HIS A 181 -8.68 -26.02 -6.85
N ARG A 182 -8.10 -25.80 -8.04
CA ARG A 182 -6.95 -26.58 -8.54
C ARG A 182 -5.65 -25.93 -8.07
N GLY A 183 -4.94 -26.62 -7.19
CA GLY A 183 -3.74 -26.14 -6.52
C GLY A 183 -4.00 -25.01 -5.52
N ALA A 184 -3.10 -24.89 -4.57
CA ALA A 184 -3.06 -23.78 -3.62
C ALA A 184 -1.62 -23.37 -3.35
N LEU A 185 -1.41 -22.15 -2.83
CA LEU A 185 -0.16 -21.72 -2.22
C LEU A 185 -0.39 -21.66 -0.71
N VAL A 186 0.42 -22.37 0.04
CA VAL A 186 0.53 -22.18 1.50
C VAL A 186 1.45 -21.01 1.72
N THR A 187 1.02 -20.02 2.48
CA THR A 187 1.79 -18.81 2.76
C THR A 187 2.05 -18.67 4.24
N LEU A 188 3.27 -18.36 4.61
CA LEU A 188 3.71 -18.09 5.98
C LEU A 188 4.42 -16.74 6.01
N VAL A 189 4.01 -15.85 6.91
CA VAL A 189 4.57 -14.51 7.04
C VAL A 189 5.01 -14.28 8.47
N GLU A 190 6.29 -13.99 8.66
CA GLU A 190 6.84 -13.61 9.96
C GLU A 190 6.46 -12.16 10.30
N ARG A 191 5.95 -11.91 11.52
CA ARG A 191 5.23 -10.67 11.88
C ARG A 191 6.12 -9.44 12.01
N LYS A 192 7.37 -9.60 12.45
CA LYS A 192 8.32 -8.49 12.63
C LYS A 192 9.06 -8.15 11.35
N SER A 193 9.73 -9.14 10.77
CA SER A 193 10.56 -8.97 9.57
C SER A 193 9.75 -8.88 8.28
N ARG A 194 8.50 -9.37 8.30
CA ARG A 194 7.65 -9.61 7.13
C ARG A 194 8.28 -10.63 6.16
N TYR A 195 9.21 -11.44 6.65
CA TYR A 195 9.76 -12.54 5.87
C TYR A 195 8.63 -13.47 5.47
N THR A 196 8.54 -13.76 4.19
CA THR A 196 7.42 -14.52 3.63
C THR A 196 7.93 -15.75 2.92
N LEU A 197 7.38 -16.88 3.30
CA LEU A 197 7.56 -18.16 2.63
C LEU A 197 6.26 -18.53 1.92
N ALA A 198 6.36 -19.11 0.74
CA ALA A 198 5.21 -19.66 0.03
C ALA A 198 5.60 -20.96 -0.66
N MET A 199 4.73 -21.96 -0.60
CA MET A 199 4.90 -23.25 -1.24
C MET A 199 3.63 -23.67 -1.95
N GLN A 200 3.77 -24.17 -3.17
CA GLN A 200 2.67 -24.73 -3.95
C GLN A 200 2.32 -26.11 -3.43
N VAL A 201 1.00 -26.36 -3.29
CA VAL A 201 0.43 -27.68 -2.97
C VAL A 201 -0.65 -28.04 -4.00
N ASN A 202 -0.80 -29.34 -4.25
CA ASN A 202 -1.74 -29.83 -5.27
C ASN A 202 -3.19 -29.57 -4.89
N SER A 203 -3.50 -29.57 -3.60
CA SER A 203 -4.84 -29.38 -3.06
C SER A 203 -4.78 -28.70 -1.69
N LYS A 204 -5.95 -28.22 -1.25
CA LYS A 204 -6.15 -27.62 0.08
C LYS A 204 -6.44 -28.69 1.16
N HIS A 205 -5.93 -29.91 1.04
CA HIS A 205 -6.08 -30.92 2.08
C HIS A 205 -5.08 -30.69 3.20
N SER A 206 -5.46 -31.07 4.44
CA SER A 206 -4.65 -30.85 5.65
C SER A 206 -3.25 -31.43 5.53
N ASP A 207 -3.13 -32.67 5.08
CA ASP A 207 -1.85 -33.39 4.98
C ASP A 207 -0.82 -32.63 4.13
N GLY A 208 -1.23 -32.21 2.91
CA GLY A 208 -0.35 -31.47 2.00
C GLY A 208 0.00 -30.08 2.52
N VAL A 209 -0.94 -29.41 3.20
CA VAL A 209 -0.71 -28.10 3.83
C VAL A 209 0.23 -28.24 5.01
N THR A 210 0.02 -29.25 5.86
CA THR A 210 0.88 -29.56 7.00
C THR A 210 2.31 -29.85 6.57
N GLN A 211 2.47 -30.72 5.57
CA GLN A 211 3.79 -31.05 5.04
C GLN A 211 4.50 -29.81 4.47
N ALA A 212 3.80 -28.97 3.72
CA ALA A 212 4.35 -27.72 3.18
C ALA A 212 4.79 -26.76 4.29
N ILE A 213 4.00 -26.61 5.36
CA ILE A 213 4.36 -25.77 6.52
C ILE A 213 5.63 -26.28 7.18
N LEU A 214 5.70 -27.58 7.44
CA LEU A 214 6.87 -28.20 8.08
C LEU A 214 8.11 -28.09 7.21
N GLU A 215 8.01 -28.30 5.91
CA GLU A 215 9.14 -28.17 4.99
C GLU A 215 9.64 -26.73 4.90
N MET A 216 8.76 -25.75 4.82
CA MET A 216 9.12 -24.33 4.80
C MET A 216 9.79 -23.88 6.09
N LEU A 217 9.30 -24.35 7.25
CA LEU A 217 9.80 -23.93 8.56
C LEU A 217 10.94 -24.77 9.10
N ARG A 218 11.26 -25.93 8.50
CA ARG A 218 12.37 -26.78 8.93
C ARG A 218 13.68 -26.01 9.11
N PRO A 219 14.11 -25.12 8.18
CA PRO A 219 15.34 -24.34 8.35
C PRO A 219 15.24 -23.28 9.49
N HIS A 220 14.04 -22.96 9.93
CA HIS A 220 13.76 -21.89 10.89
C HIS A 220 13.15 -22.43 12.19
N LYS A 221 13.21 -23.76 12.42
CA LYS A 221 12.54 -24.42 13.54
C LYS A 221 12.88 -23.77 14.89
N ASP A 222 14.17 -23.56 15.13
CA ASP A 222 14.65 -23.03 16.42
C ASP A 222 14.22 -21.58 16.70
N GLN A 223 13.78 -20.87 15.64
CA GLN A 223 13.29 -19.50 15.72
C GLN A 223 11.76 -19.41 15.70
N CYS A 224 11.05 -20.51 15.40
CA CYS A 224 9.60 -20.53 15.32
C CYS A 224 8.98 -20.61 16.71
N LEU A 225 8.39 -19.52 17.18
CA LEU A 225 7.78 -19.43 18.51
C LEU A 225 6.27 -19.63 18.49
N THR A 226 5.59 -18.91 17.58
CA THR A 226 4.13 -19.00 17.46
C THR A 226 3.68 -18.98 16.00
N LEU A 227 2.57 -19.66 15.71
CA LEU A 227 1.88 -19.61 14.43
C LEU A 227 0.42 -19.25 14.64
N THR A 228 -0.12 -18.37 13.81
CA THR A 228 -1.54 -17.98 13.86
C THR A 228 -2.21 -18.32 12.53
N PHE A 229 -3.24 -19.15 12.57
CA PHE A 229 -4.03 -19.58 11.41
C PHE A 229 -5.47 -19.05 11.45
N ASP A 230 -6.19 -19.18 10.33
CA ASP A 230 -7.66 -19.07 10.36
C ASP A 230 -8.30 -20.40 10.75
N ASN A 231 -9.64 -20.40 10.82
CA ASN A 231 -10.40 -21.61 11.16
C ASN A 231 -10.64 -22.51 9.93
N GLY A 232 -9.72 -22.52 8.96
CA GLY A 232 -9.79 -23.39 7.79
C GLY A 232 -9.53 -24.86 8.15
N LYS A 233 -10.25 -25.79 7.53
CA LYS A 233 -10.04 -27.24 7.72
C LYS A 233 -8.67 -27.71 7.26
N GLU A 234 -8.01 -26.94 6.42
CA GLU A 234 -6.65 -27.19 5.97
C GLU A 234 -5.61 -27.17 7.09
N PHE A 235 -5.93 -26.59 8.24
CA PHE A 235 -5.09 -26.56 9.44
C PHE A 235 -5.54 -27.55 10.52
N ALA A 236 -6.29 -28.59 10.13
CA ALA A 236 -6.80 -29.60 11.09
C ALA A 236 -5.66 -30.34 11.83
N GLU A 237 -4.50 -30.48 11.23
CA GLU A 237 -3.33 -31.12 11.83
C GLU A 237 -2.43 -30.17 12.62
N HIS A 238 -2.98 -29.04 13.07
CA HIS A 238 -2.22 -28.01 13.82
C HIS A 238 -1.52 -28.56 15.08
N VAL A 239 -2.07 -29.57 15.73
CA VAL A 239 -1.44 -30.22 16.89
C VAL A 239 -0.13 -30.92 16.46
N PHE A 240 -0.12 -31.55 15.30
CA PHE A 240 1.10 -32.17 14.75
C PHE A 240 2.12 -31.10 14.36
N ILE A 241 1.69 -30.00 13.72
CA ILE A 241 2.55 -28.85 13.40
C ILE A 241 3.17 -28.28 14.66
N ALA A 242 2.36 -28.04 15.71
CA ALA A 242 2.83 -27.52 17.01
C ALA A 242 3.92 -28.40 17.63
N ARG A 243 3.72 -29.72 17.64
CA ARG A 243 4.69 -30.70 18.18
C ARG A 243 5.98 -30.74 17.36
N ALA A 244 5.85 -30.83 16.02
CA ALA A 244 7.01 -30.96 15.14
C ALA A 244 7.92 -29.72 15.17
N LEU A 245 7.33 -28.53 15.27
CA LEU A 245 8.05 -27.25 15.32
C LEU A 245 8.37 -26.79 16.75
N GLN A 246 7.79 -27.43 17.76
CA GLN A 246 7.85 -26.99 19.17
C GLN A 246 7.34 -25.55 19.35
N ALA A 247 6.35 -25.18 18.54
CA ALA A 247 5.77 -23.84 18.49
C ALA A 247 4.31 -23.84 18.97
N LYS A 248 3.85 -22.73 19.54
CA LYS A 248 2.45 -22.57 19.93
C LYS A 248 1.62 -22.18 18.72
N VAL A 249 0.46 -22.85 18.54
CA VAL A 249 -0.45 -22.57 17.42
C VAL A 249 -1.74 -21.93 17.93
N TYR A 250 -2.13 -20.84 17.31
CA TYR A 250 -3.34 -20.09 17.67
C TYR A 250 -4.26 -19.93 16.46
N PHE A 251 -5.55 -19.74 16.73
CA PHE A 251 -6.56 -19.52 15.71
C PHE A 251 -7.27 -18.19 15.89
N ALA A 252 -7.35 -17.43 14.81
CA ALA A 252 -8.11 -16.18 14.75
C ALA A 252 -9.61 -16.42 14.94
N HIS A 253 -10.34 -15.41 15.37
CA HIS A 253 -11.80 -15.50 15.45
C HIS A 253 -12.43 -15.65 14.06
N PRO A 254 -13.55 -16.36 13.96
CA PRO A 254 -14.30 -16.41 12.71
C PRO A 254 -14.70 -15.00 12.25
N TYR A 255 -14.47 -14.71 10.96
CA TYR A 255 -14.74 -13.38 10.34
C TYR A 255 -13.87 -12.21 10.80
N HIS A 256 -12.87 -12.42 11.64
CA HIS A 256 -11.94 -11.38 12.10
C HIS A 256 -10.63 -11.42 11.29
N SER A 257 -10.71 -11.16 9.97
CA SER A 257 -9.54 -11.19 9.06
C SER A 257 -8.45 -10.19 9.47
N TRP A 258 -8.83 -9.10 10.15
CA TRP A 258 -7.88 -8.09 10.62
C TRP A 258 -6.90 -8.60 11.68
N GLU A 259 -7.22 -9.67 12.40
CA GLU A 259 -6.31 -10.31 13.36
C GLU A 259 -5.10 -10.95 12.67
N ARG A 260 -5.19 -11.19 11.35
CA ARG A 260 -4.12 -11.68 10.46
C ARG A 260 -3.89 -10.71 9.29
N GLY A 261 -3.93 -9.41 9.58
CA GLY A 261 -3.86 -8.36 8.58
C GLY A 261 -2.56 -8.37 7.77
N LEU A 262 -1.47 -8.89 8.31
CA LEU A 262 -0.20 -9.01 7.59
C LEU A 262 -0.31 -10.06 6.48
N ASN A 263 -0.87 -11.22 6.79
CA ASN A 263 -1.04 -12.29 5.81
C ASN A 263 -2.08 -11.93 4.74
N GLU A 264 -3.19 -11.27 5.12
CA GLU A 264 -4.17 -10.76 4.17
C GLU A 264 -3.52 -9.79 3.16
N ASN A 265 -2.70 -8.86 3.65
CA ASN A 265 -1.95 -7.94 2.81
C ASN A 265 -0.98 -8.67 1.87
N THR A 266 -0.21 -9.63 2.39
CA THR A 266 0.74 -10.44 1.62
C THR A 266 0.04 -11.26 0.54
N ASN A 267 -1.07 -11.91 0.88
CA ASN A 267 -1.88 -12.65 -0.09
C ASN A 267 -2.47 -11.72 -1.17
N GLY A 268 -2.82 -10.48 -0.81
CA GLY A 268 -3.21 -9.44 -1.76
C GLY A 268 -2.10 -9.10 -2.75
N LEU A 269 -0.84 -9.05 -2.30
CA LEU A 269 0.33 -8.82 -3.14
C LEU A 269 0.64 -10.04 -4.03
N LEU A 270 0.56 -11.26 -3.47
CA LEU A 270 0.72 -12.50 -4.24
C LEU A 270 -0.31 -12.62 -5.37
N ARG A 271 -1.54 -12.13 -5.15
CA ARG A 271 -2.61 -12.11 -6.17
C ARG A 271 -2.30 -11.20 -7.37
N GLN A 272 -1.32 -10.32 -7.27
CA GLN A 272 -0.81 -9.57 -8.43
C GLN A 272 -0.07 -10.47 -9.41
N TYR A 273 0.68 -11.46 -8.89
CA TYR A 273 1.44 -12.42 -9.70
C TYR A 273 0.61 -13.67 -10.02
N PHE A 274 -0.27 -14.05 -9.11
CA PHE A 274 -1.16 -15.21 -9.21
C PHE A 274 -2.63 -14.75 -9.11
N PRO A 275 -3.21 -14.15 -10.16
CA PRO A 275 -4.61 -13.74 -10.18
C PRO A 275 -5.55 -14.91 -9.86
N LYS A 276 -6.77 -14.62 -9.42
CA LYS A 276 -7.75 -15.67 -9.04
C LYS A 276 -8.05 -16.69 -10.14
N CYS A 277 -7.79 -16.33 -11.41
CA CYS A 277 -7.97 -17.19 -12.58
C CYS A 277 -6.76 -18.07 -12.88
N THR A 278 -5.67 -18.02 -12.10
CA THR A 278 -4.46 -18.81 -12.34
C THR A 278 -4.65 -20.23 -11.84
N ASN A 279 -4.30 -21.22 -12.68
CA ASN A 279 -4.14 -22.60 -12.26
C ASN A 279 -2.81 -22.74 -11.52
N LEU A 280 -2.88 -22.98 -10.21
CA LEU A 280 -1.67 -23.05 -9.38
C LEU A 280 -0.93 -24.38 -9.47
N LEU A 281 -1.52 -25.42 -10.09
CA LEU A 281 -0.80 -26.68 -10.36
C LEU A 281 0.33 -26.53 -11.35
N ASN A 282 0.24 -25.56 -12.27
CA ASN A 282 1.25 -25.32 -13.30
C ASN A 282 2.34 -24.34 -12.85
N VAL A 283 2.29 -23.87 -11.61
CA VAL A 283 3.35 -23.05 -11.04
C VAL A 283 4.46 -24.01 -10.59
N PRO A 284 5.71 -23.83 -11.06
CA PRO A 284 6.82 -24.67 -10.60
C PRO A 284 6.87 -24.64 -9.07
N THR A 285 7.25 -25.78 -8.45
CA THR A 285 7.45 -25.87 -7.00
C THR A 285 8.63 -24.98 -6.59
N LEU A 286 8.40 -23.69 -6.64
CA LEU A 286 9.36 -22.71 -6.19
C LEU A 286 9.11 -22.52 -4.70
N LYS A 287 10.12 -22.81 -3.88
CA LYS A 287 10.30 -22.12 -2.59
C LYS A 287 10.45 -20.64 -2.95
N ILE A 288 9.32 -19.97 -3.08
CA ILE A 288 9.33 -18.56 -3.44
C ILE A 288 9.75 -17.83 -2.16
N GLN A 289 11.03 -17.47 -2.08
CA GLN A 289 11.43 -16.38 -1.18
C GLN A 289 10.78 -15.11 -1.74
N VAL A 290 9.58 -14.84 -1.27
CA VAL A 290 8.69 -13.81 -1.82
C VAL A 290 9.20 -12.39 -1.53
N GLN A 291 10.25 -12.24 -0.73
CA GLN A 291 10.80 -10.93 -0.38
C GLN A 291 11.18 -10.08 -1.61
N HIS A 292 11.82 -10.69 -2.62
CA HIS A 292 12.20 -9.95 -3.83
C HIS A 292 11.01 -9.60 -4.73
N LEU A 293 9.97 -10.44 -4.74
CA LEU A 293 8.79 -10.21 -5.58
C LEU A 293 7.82 -9.19 -4.98
N LEU A 294 7.65 -9.16 -3.65
CA LEU A 294 6.60 -8.37 -3.00
C LEU A 294 7.03 -6.98 -2.56
N PHE A 295 8.29 -6.81 -2.20
CA PHE A 295 8.73 -5.55 -1.58
C PHE A 295 9.63 -4.72 -2.49
N GLY A 296 10.05 -5.24 -3.64
CA GLY A 296 11.09 -4.64 -4.44
C GLY A 296 12.19 -4.21 -3.48
N GLU A 297 13.44 -4.42 -3.67
CA GLU A 297 14.51 -4.10 -2.72
C GLU A 297 14.14 -2.89 -1.83
N SER A 298 13.57 -3.15 -0.66
CA SER A 298 13.39 -2.10 0.32
C SER A 298 14.79 -1.76 0.83
N VAL A 299 15.07 -0.51 0.97
CA VAL A 299 16.33 0.19 1.26
C VAL A 299 17.12 -0.32 2.47
N ALA A 300 16.94 -1.54 2.94
CA ALA A 300 17.60 -2.07 4.15
C ALA A 300 18.16 -3.49 4.04
N CYS A 301 18.39 -4.02 2.84
CA CYS A 301 19.09 -5.30 2.74
C CYS A 301 20.29 -5.17 1.79
N LYS A 302 21.49 -5.06 2.39
CA LYS A 302 22.76 -5.23 1.67
C LYS A 302 22.74 -6.59 0.97
N ARG A 303 22.91 -6.59 -0.35
CA ARG A 303 23.02 -7.81 -1.16
C ARG A 303 24.12 -8.71 -0.61
N PRO A 304 23.89 -10.02 -0.50
CA PRO A 304 25.01 -10.94 -0.67
C PRO A 304 25.40 -10.88 -2.16
N THR A 305 26.66 -10.63 -2.43
CA THR A 305 27.26 -10.68 -3.76
C THR A 305 26.91 -12.00 -4.45
N PRO A 306 26.51 -11.98 -5.73
CA PRO A 306 26.35 -13.23 -6.48
C PRO A 306 27.72 -13.86 -6.64
N THR A 307 27.92 -15.01 -6.01
CA THR A 307 29.04 -15.91 -6.35
C THR A 307 28.84 -16.36 -7.81
N SER A 308 29.72 -15.85 -8.65
CA SER A 308 29.96 -16.34 -9.99
C SER A 308 30.40 -17.80 -9.90
N HIS A 309 29.55 -18.74 -10.29
CA HIS A 309 29.91 -20.05 -10.81
C HIS A 309 28.68 -20.68 -11.46
N LEU A 310 28.65 -20.57 -12.77
CA LEU A 310 28.17 -21.59 -13.68
C LEU A 310 28.62 -21.17 -15.10
N ARG A 311 29.88 -21.43 -15.41
CA ARG A 311 30.25 -21.70 -16.78
C ARG A 311 30.05 -23.21 -16.97
N ASN A 312 29.11 -23.59 -17.78
CA ASN A 312 29.12 -24.84 -18.46
C ASN A 312 29.71 -24.60 -19.85
N GLU A 313 30.82 -25.26 -20.14
CA GLU A 313 31.33 -25.60 -21.46
C GLU A 313 31.69 -27.09 -21.44
N PRO A 314 31.80 -27.69 -22.58
CA PRO A 314 31.06 -27.59 -23.86
C PRO A 314 30.02 -28.67 -24.02
#